data_4664269b0e0e4c240070c81b72a700e9
#
_entry.id   4664269b0e0e4c240070c81b72a700e9
#
_cell.length_a   1.000
_cell.length_b   1.000
_cell.length_c   1.000
_cell.angle_alpha   90.00
_cell.angle_beta   90.00
_cell.angle_gamma   90.00
#
_symmetry.space_group_name_H-M   'P 1'
#
loop_
_entity.id
_entity.type
_entity.pdbx_description
1 polymer ?
#
loop_
_entity_poly.entity_id
_entity_poly.type
_entity_poly.pdbx_seq_one_letter_code
_entity_poly.pdbx_strand_id
1 'polypeptide(L)'
;MIDLTQIIEQVQREVEQAQEIQALIDIRVQYLGKKGVLTEQLKQLGGLLPEERPKAGQLVNEAKQAVQEVIQIKIDSLQQAVLMEKLASESIDVTLPGRRTEIGSLHPVTLVKQRVANIFTSLGFRVADGPEIEDDYHNFTALNIPEHHPARAMQDSFYFGDGHLLRTHMSSVQIREMEQKGAPIRLVAMGRVYRCDFDITHTPMFHQLEVLFVDEHASMAQLKGLLIEFLQRFFEKEVALRLRPSYFPFTEPSAEVDMQCVNCEGRGCRVCSQTGWLEILGCGMVHPNVLSAVNIDSEKYKGFAFGLGLDRLAMLYFGIDDLRTMFENDLRFLQQF
;
A
#
# COMPACT_ATOMS: atom_id res chain seq x y z
N MET A 1 -63.35 -49.97 -1.52
CA MET A 1 -61.96 -49.47 -1.62
C MET A 1 -61.73 -49.11 -3.06
N ILE A 2 -61.22 -47.92 -3.32
CA ILE A 2 -60.76 -47.53 -4.68
C ILE A 2 -59.54 -48.42 -4.99
N ASP A 3 -59.45 -48.89 -6.23
CA ASP A 3 -58.35 -49.73 -6.67
C ASP A 3 -57.02 -48.94 -6.59
N LEU A 4 -56.16 -49.30 -5.64
CA LEU A 4 -54.88 -48.63 -5.40
C LEU A 4 -53.98 -48.67 -6.65
N THR A 5 -54.12 -49.73 -7.47
CA THR A 5 -53.37 -49.87 -8.71
C THR A 5 -53.78 -48.82 -9.75
N GLN A 6 -55.07 -48.51 -9.85
CA GLN A 6 -55.55 -47.45 -10.72
C GLN A 6 -55.07 -46.05 -10.28
N ILE A 7 -55.00 -45.82 -8.96
CA ILE A 7 -54.43 -44.55 -8.42
C ILE A 7 -52.95 -44.40 -8.82
N ILE A 8 -52.16 -45.45 -8.64
CA ILE A 8 -50.73 -45.43 -9.02
C ILE A 8 -50.56 -45.16 -10.52
N GLU A 9 -51.30 -45.87 -11.36
CA GLU A 9 -51.26 -45.66 -12.81
C GLU A 9 -51.70 -44.26 -13.24
N GLN A 10 -52.71 -43.70 -12.57
CA GLN A 10 -53.12 -42.33 -12.81
C GLN A 10 -52.07 -41.30 -12.42
N VAL A 11 -51.43 -41.46 -11.24
CA VAL A 11 -50.35 -40.61 -10.80
C VAL A 11 -49.15 -40.70 -11.75
N GLN A 12 -48.80 -41.90 -12.20
CA GLN A 12 -47.71 -42.06 -13.16
C GLN A 12 -47.97 -41.29 -14.46
N ARG A 13 -49.19 -41.31 -15.00
CA ARG A 13 -49.56 -40.56 -16.20
C ARG A 13 -49.53 -39.05 -15.96
N GLU A 14 -50.02 -38.59 -14.82
CA GLU A 14 -49.98 -37.15 -14.48
C GLU A 14 -48.55 -36.64 -14.26
N VAL A 15 -47.68 -37.43 -13.62
CA VAL A 15 -46.27 -37.15 -13.42
C VAL A 15 -45.48 -37.14 -14.74
N GLU A 16 -45.77 -38.09 -15.66
CA GLU A 16 -45.14 -38.10 -16.99
C GLU A 16 -45.48 -36.85 -17.81
N GLN A 17 -46.71 -36.35 -17.72
CA GLN A 17 -47.17 -35.17 -18.45
C GLN A 17 -46.66 -33.86 -17.81
N ALA A 18 -46.26 -33.86 -16.55
CA ALA A 18 -45.79 -32.68 -15.87
C ALA A 18 -44.43 -32.20 -16.43
N GLN A 19 -44.39 -30.95 -16.86
CA GLN A 19 -43.22 -30.29 -17.41
C GLN A 19 -42.58 -29.29 -16.40
N GLU A 20 -43.30 -28.98 -15.33
CA GLU A 20 -42.85 -28.01 -14.32
C GLU A 20 -42.85 -28.65 -12.92
N ILE A 21 -41.88 -28.23 -12.10
CA ILE A 21 -41.73 -28.73 -10.73
C ILE A 21 -42.96 -28.36 -9.89
N GLN A 22 -43.58 -27.21 -10.15
CA GLN A 22 -44.79 -26.77 -9.42
C GLN A 22 -45.95 -27.75 -9.65
N ALA A 23 -46.13 -28.23 -10.86
CA ALA A 23 -47.18 -29.23 -11.18
C ALA A 23 -46.97 -30.55 -10.40
N LEU A 24 -45.70 -30.98 -10.23
CA LEU A 24 -45.37 -32.15 -9.44
C LEU A 24 -45.63 -31.95 -7.94
N ILE A 25 -45.42 -30.75 -7.45
CA ILE A 25 -45.75 -30.39 -6.05
C ILE A 25 -47.27 -30.44 -5.87
N ASP A 26 -48.03 -29.93 -6.82
CA ASP A 26 -49.50 -29.96 -6.76
C ASP A 26 -50.04 -31.39 -6.80
N ILE A 27 -49.50 -32.24 -7.67
CA ILE A 27 -49.80 -33.71 -7.69
C ILE A 27 -49.46 -34.35 -6.34
N ARG A 28 -48.32 -34.02 -5.75
CA ARG A 28 -47.92 -34.52 -4.43
C ARG A 28 -48.94 -34.12 -3.37
N VAL A 29 -49.41 -32.87 -3.36
CA VAL A 29 -50.43 -32.38 -2.41
C VAL A 29 -51.77 -33.08 -2.63
N GLN A 30 -52.18 -33.29 -3.89
CA GLN A 30 -53.44 -33.91 -4.26
C GLN A 30 -53.50 -35.39 -3.78
N TYR A 31 -52.42 -36.15 -3.90
CA TYR A 31 -52.43 -37.57 -3.55
C TYR A 31 -51.89 -37.87 -2.14
N LEU A 32 -50.86 -37.16 -1.68
CA LEU A 32 -50.16 -37.43 -0.42
C LEU A 32 -50.42 -36.36 0.69
N GLY A 33 -51.09 -35.25 0.37
CA GLY A 33 -51.38 -34.18 1.32
C GLY A 33 -52.31 -34.61 2.45
N LYS A 34 -52.51 -33.75 3.43
CA LYS A 34 -53.38 -34.03 4.60
C LYS A 34 -54.81 -34.41 4.24
N LYS A 35 -55.33 -33.95 3.11
CA LYS A 35 -56.62 -34.27 2.50
C LYS A 35 -56.47 -35.03 1.18
N GLY A 36 -55.30 -35.59 0.94
CA GLY A 36 -55.00 -36.27 -0.31
C GLY A 36 -55.69 -37.66 -0.39
N VAL A 37 -55.90 -38.09 -1.66
CA VAL A 37 -56.64 -39.33 -1.95
C VAL A 37 -56.15 -40.54 -1.17
N LEU A 38 -54.82 -40.77 -1.14
CA LEU A 38 -54.24 -41.88 -0.37
C LEU A 38 -54.30 -41.69 1.14
N THR A 39 -54.32 -40.43 1.60
CA THR A 39 -54.44 -40.13 3.04
C THR A 39 -55.90 -40.35 3.52
N GLU A 40 -56.88 -40.10 2.65
CA GLU A 40 -58.26 -40.38 2.97
C GLU A 40 -58.59 -41.87 2.96
N GLN A 41 -57.96 -42.68 2.08
CA GLN A 41 -58.05 -44.15 2.13
C GLN A 41 -57.52 -44.69 3.47
N LEU A 42 -56.40 -44.13 4.01
CA LEU A 42 -55.92 -44.53 5.36
C LEU A 42 -56.93 -44.24 6.47
N LYS A 43 -57.66 -43.15 6.40
CA LYS A 43 -58.69 -42.80 7.38
C LYS A 43 -59.89 -43.75 7.34
N GLN A 44 -60.27 -44.22 6.12
CA GLN A 44 -61.36 -45.15 5.93
C GLN A 44 -61.05 -46.55 6.45
N LEU A 45 -59.77 -46.91 6.69
CA LEU A 45 -59.37 -48.20 7.28
C LEU A 45 -59.98 -48.40 8.69
N GLY A 46 -60.34 -47.31 9.38
CA GLY A 46 -61.04 -47.40 10.66
C GLY A 46 -62.41 -48.14 10.65
N GLY A 47 -63.02 -48.26 9.46
CA GLY A 47 -64.28 -48.99 9.26
C GLY A 47 -64.17 -50.50 8.94
N LEU A 48 -62.92 -50.99 8.75
CA LEU A 48 -62.66 -52.40 8.44
C LEU A 48 -62.59 -53.30 9.72
N LEU A 49 -62.76 -54.59 9.52
CA LEU A 49 -62.59 -55.57 10.62
C LEU A 49 -61.17 -55.54 11.18
N PRO A 50 -60.95 -55.71 12.51
CA PRO A 50 -59.64 -55.62 13.14
C PRO A 50 -58.54 -56.46 12.51
N GLU A 51 -58.89 -57.63 11.95
CA GLU A 51 -57.93 -58.54 11.31
C GLU A 51 -57.49 -58.14 9.93
N GLU A 52 -58.27 -57.30 9.21
CA GLU A 52 -57.99 -56.84 7.87
C GLU A 52 -57.21 -55.50 7.81
N ARG A 53 -57.25 -54.70 8.91
CA ARG A 53 -56.63 -53.39 9.01
C ARG A 53 -55.12 -53.39 8.72
N PRO A 54 -54.34 -54.34 9.29
CA PRO A 54 -52.90 -54.33 9.09
C PRO A 54 -52.53 -54.54 7.63
N LYS A 55 -53.14 -55.48 6.93
CA LYS A 55 -52.89 -55.79 5.52
C LYS A 55 -53.29 -54.63 4.60
N ALA A 56 -54.46 -54.03 4.85
CA ALA A 56 -54.91 -52.87 4.07
C ALA A 56 -54.07 -51.62 4.32
N GLY A 57 -53.62 -51.43 5.58
CA GLY A 57 -52.70 -50.34 5.94
C GLY A 57 -51.32 -50.47 5.26
N GLN A 58 -50.80 -51.68 5.17
CA GLN A 58 -49.55 -51.96 4.49
C GLN A 58 -49.67 -51.63 3.00
N LEU A 59 -50.71 -52.08 2.33
CA LEU A 59 -50.95 -51.82 0.89
C LEU A 59 -51.06 -50.30 0.59
N VAL A 60 -51.74 -49.53 1.42
CA VAL A 60 -51.85 -48.07 1.25
C VAL A 60 -50.50 -47.38 1.49
N ASN A 61 -49.69 -47.85 2.47
CA ASN A 61 -48.36 -47.32 2.69
C ASN A 61 -47.39 -47.62 1.56
N GLU A 62 -47.45 -48.86 0.98
CA GLU A 62 -46.68 -49.23 -0.21
C GLU A 62 -47.07 -48.33 -1.41
N ALA A 63 -48.37 -48.12 -1.64
CA ALA A 63 -48.86 -47.19 -2.65
C ALA A 63 -48.37 -45.74 -2.45
N LYS A 64 -48.35 -45.27 -1.20
CA LYS A 64 -47.80 -43.95 -0.86
C LYS A 64 -46.32 -43.83 -1.19
N GLN A 65 -45.53 -44.84 -0.83
CA GLN A 65 -44.11 -44.89 -1.12
C GLN A 65 -43.86 -44.91 -2.63
N ALA A 66 -44.59 -45.75 -3.38
CA ALA A 66 -44.46 -45.80 -4.84
C ALA A 66 -44.81 -44.47 -5.51
N VAL A 67 -45.89 -43.79 -5.09
CA VAL A 67 -46.27 -42.48 -5.60
C VAL A 67 -45.22 -41.42 -5.26
N GLN A 68 -44.68 -41.44 -4.01
CA GLN A 68 -43.66 -40.51 -3.59
C GLN A 68 -42.35 -40.67 -4.38
N GLU A 69 -41.98 -41.93 -4.65
CA GLU A 69 -40.76 -42.23 -5.40
C GLU A 69 -40.87 -41.78 -6.86
N VAL A 70 -41.99 -42.04 -7.53
CA VAL A 70 -42.22 -41.62 -8.93
C VAL A 70 -42.17 -40.09 -9.04
N ILE A 71 -42.81 -39.36 -8.12
CA ILE A 71 -42.78 -37.90 -8.11
C ILE A 71 -41.35 -37.36 -7.87
N GLN A 72 -40.62 -37.98 -6.91
CA GLN A 72 -39.25 -37.52 -6.60
C GLN A 72 -38.29 -37.74 -7.77
N ILE A 73 -38.33 -38.92 -8.42
CA ILE A 73 -37.51 -39.20 -9.61
C ILE A 73 -37.74 -38.17 -10.72
N LYS A 74 -39.01 -37.79 -10.94
CA LYS A 74 -39.33 -36.77 -11.96
C LYS A 74 -38.87 -35.38 -11.57
N ILE A 75 -38.98 -34.99 -10.29
CA ILE A 75 -38.46 -33.71 -9.76
C ILE A 75 -36.95 -33.67 -9.97
N ASP A 76 -36.23 -34.71 -9.59
CA ASP A 76 -34.76 -34.76 -9.72
C ASP A 76 -34.34 -34.67 -11.19
N SER A 77 -35.09 -35.38 -12.10
CA SER A 77 -34.84 -35.29 -13.53
C SER A 77 -35.04 -33.89 -14.10
N LEU A 78 -36.12 -33.17 -13.72
CA LEU A 78 -36.36 -31.82 -14.16
C LEU A 78 -35.35 -30.82 -13.60
N GLN A 79 -34.96 -30.99 -12.34
CA GLN A 79 -33.90 -30.15 -11.71
C GLN A 79 -32.57 -30.36 -12.42
N GLN A 80 -32.23 -31.60 -12.77
CA GLN A 80 -31.00 -31.91 -13.50
C GLN A 80 -31.04 -31.32 -14.92
N ALA A 81 -32.17 -31.37 -15.61
CA ALA A 81 -32.32 -30.76 -16.93
C ALA A 81 -32.13 -29.24 -16.89
N VAL A 82 -32.75 -28.55 -15.92
CA VAL A 82 -32.60 -27.12 -15.72
C VAL A 82 -31.13 -26.77 -15.37
N LEU A 83 -30.49 -27.59 -14.53
CA LEU A 83 -29.06 -27.37 -14.19
C LEU A 83 -28.17 -27.52 -15.42
N MET A 84 -28.41 -28.55 -16.25
CA MET A 84 -27.63 -28.77 -17.48
C MET A 84 -27.81 -27.64 -18.49
N GLU A 85 -29.04 -27.12 -18.66
CA GLU A 85 -29.32 -25.97 -19.52
C GLU A 85 -28.59 -24.73 -19.01
N LYS A 86 -28.64 -24.49 -17.70
CA LYS A 86 -27.92 -23.38 -17.05
C LYS A 86 -26.43 -23.50 -17.26
N LEU A 87 -25.85 -24.67 -17.00
CA LEU A 87 -24.41 -24.93 -17.20
C LEU A 87 -23.99 -24.77 -18.67
N ALA A 88 -24.83 -25.16 -19.62
CA ALA A 88 -24.56 -24.95 -21.04
C ALA A 88 -24.59 -23.46 -21.42
N SER A 89 -25.54 -22.70 -20.86
CA SER A 89 -25.64 -21.27 -21.13
C SER A 89 -24.53 -20.43 -20.43
N GLU A 90 -24.03 -20.92 -19.30
CA GLU A 90 -22.96 -20.27 -18.54
C GLU A 90 -21.56 -20.79 -18.91
N SER A 91 -21.42 -21.57 -19.99
CA SER A 91 -20.11 -22.05 -20.40
C SER A 91 -19.17 -20.91 -20.77
N ILE A 92 -17.98 -20.90 -20.18
CA ILE A 92 -16.96 -19.90 -20.42
C ILE A 92 -15.83 -20.57 -21.21
N ASP A 93 -15.39 -19.91 -22.29
CA ASP A 93 -14.20 -20.35 -23.01
C ASP A 93 -12.95 -20.11 -22.14
N VAL A 94 -12.43 -21.18 -21.56
CA VAL A 94 -11.23 -21.15 -20.70
C VAL A 94 -9.93 -20.90 -21.48
N THR A 95 -9.98 -20.90 -22.81
CA THR A 95 -8.81 -20.55 -23.64
C THR A 95 -8.65 -19.05 -23.82
N LEU A 96 -9.69 -18.26 -23.50
CA LEU A 96 -9.58 -16.80 -23.49
C LEU A 96 -8.63 -16.35 -22.39
N PRO A 97 -7.77 -15.35 -22.68
CA PRO A 97 -6.86 -14.81 -21.67
C PRO A 97 -7.68 -14.22 -20.52
N GLY A 98 -7.27 -14.50 -19.28
CA GLY A 98 -7.84 -13.90 -18.08
C GLY A 98 -7.76 -12.37 -18.09
N ARG A 99 -8.42 -11.72 -17.16
CA ARG A 99 -8.28 -10.27 -16.97
C ARG A 99 -6.79 -9.97 -16.77
N ARG A 100 -6.26 -9.05 -17.57
CA ARG A 100 -4.88 -8.58 -17.38
C ARG A 100 -4.78 -8.02 -15.95
N THR A 101 -3.85 -8.53 -15.16
CA THR A 101 -3.39 -7.85 -13.97
C THR A 101 -2.69 -6.59 -14.44
N GLU A 102 -3.17 -5.44 -14.05
CA GLU A 102 -2.46 -4.18 -14.29
C GLU A 102 -1.09 -4.29 -13.61
N ILE A 103 -0.03 -4.05 -14.37
CA ILE A 103 1.32 -4.01 -13.82
C ILE A 103 1.38 -2.73 -12.99
N GLY A 104 1.65 -2.88 -11.69
CA GLY A 104 1.84 -1.75 -10.81
C GLY A 104 3.09 -0.94 -11.19
N SER A 105 3.11 0.33 -10.82
CA SER A 105 4.25 1.22 -10.96
C SER A 105 4.89 1.52 -9.60
N LEU A 106 6.11 2.05 -9.60
CA LEU A 106 6.77 2.49 -8.39
C LEU A 106 6.26 3.88 -7.99
N HIS A 107 6.11 4.11 -6.69
CA HIS A 107 5.78 5.42 -6.16
C HIS A 107 6.81 6.49 -6.60
N PRO A 108 6.41 7.72 -6.94
CA PRO A 108 7.32 8.76 -7.44
C PRO A 108 8.51 9.04 -6.52
N VAL A 109 8.33 9.01 -5.19
CA VAL A 109 9.45 9.14 -4.24
C VAL A 109 10.43 7.97 -4.36
N THR A 110 9.94 6.75 -4.61
CA THR A 110 10.80 5.57 -4.82
C THR A 110 11.63 5.72 -6.09
N LEU A 111 11.03 6.20 -7.18
CA LEU A 111 11.73 6.48 -8.45
C LEU A 111 12.84 7.53 -8.25
N VAL A 112 12.53 8.61 -7.53
CA VAL A 112 13.51 9.65 -7.18
C VAL A 112 14.62 9.07 -6.31
N LYS A 113 14.30 8.28 -5.29
CA LYS A 113 15.28 7.63 -4.41
C LYS A 113 16.24 6.73 -5.21
N GLN A 114 15.73 5.94 -6.16
CA GLN A 114 16.57 5.10 -7.03
C GLN A 114 17.47 5.95 -7.94
N ARG A 115 16.94 7.01 -8.53
CA ARG A 115 17.71 7.92 -9.38
C ARG A 115 18.85 8.58 -8.61
N VAL A 116 18.57 9.09 -7.40
CA VAL A 116 19.56 9.68 -6.50
C VAL A 116 20.63 8.66 -6.12
N ALA A 117 20.22 7.43 -5.72
CA ALA A 117 21.15 6.37 -5.37
C ALA A 117 22.11 6.05 -6.50
N ASN A 118 21.60 5.94 -7.74
CA ASN A 118 22.42 5.67 -8.93
C ASN A 118 23.44 6.79 -9.21
N ILE A 119 23.03 8.06 -9.06
CA ILE A 119 23.94 9.20 -9.25
C ILE A 119 25.07 9.14 -8.21
N PHE A 120 24.74 9.06 -6.92
CA PHE A 120 25.76 9.08 -5.85
C PHE A 120 26.64 7.83 -5.85
N THR A 121 26.10 6.66 -6.16
CA THR A 121 26.90 5.43 -6.28
C THR A 121 27.91 5.57 -7.44
N SER A 122 27.53 6.18 -8.58
CA SER A 122 28.46 6.44 -9.67
C SER A 122 29.57 7.44 -9.32
N LEU A 123 29.33 8.30 -8.32
CA LEU A 123 30.34 9.23 -7.77
C LEU A 123 31.15 8.64 -6.61
N GLY A 124 30.99 7.34 -6.32
CA GLY A 124 31.75 6.62 -5.31
C GLY A 124 31.19 6.79 -3.88
N PHE A 125 29.96 7.23 -3.73
CA PHE A 125 29.28 7.26 -2.44
C PHE A 125 28.60 5.93 -2.17
N ARG A 126 28.57 5.52 -0.91
CA ARG A 126 27.85 4.35 -0.44
C ARG A 126 26.47 4.76 0.08
N VAL A 127 25.47 3.99 -0.28
CA VAL A 127 24.12 4.14 0.31
C VAL A 127 24.15 3.54 1.71
N ALA A 128 23.72 4.33 2.70
CA ALA A 128 23.60 3.93 4.10
C ALA A 128 22.15 4.03 4.57
N ASP A 129 21.81 3.20 5.53
CA ASP A 129 20.50 3.18 6.19
C ASP A 129 20.68 3.12 7.71
N GLY A 130 19.63 3.43 8.47
CA GLY A 130 19.65 3.41 9.93
C GLY A 130 18.23 3.37 10.51
N PRO A 131 18.12 3.21 11.85
CA PRO A 131 16.84 3.07 12.52
C PRO A 131 15.99 4.36 12.41
N GLU A 132 14.68 4.18 12.34
CA GLU A 132 13.73 5.31 12.40
C GLU A 132 13.46 5.78 13.83
N ILE A 133 13.62 4.88 14.80
CA ILE A 133 13.55 5.17 16.24
C ILE A 133 14.97 5.41 16.73
N GLU A 134 15.23 6.59 17.22
CA GLU A 134 16.55 7.07 17.62
C GLU A 134 16.58 7.47 19.10
N ASP A 135 17.78 7.54 19.62
CA ASP A 135 18.06 8.16 20.91
C ASP A 135 18.42 9.64 20.75
N ASP A 136 18.39 10.37 21.86
CA ASP A 136 18.72 11.79 21.90
C ASP A 136 20.17 12.08 21.46
N TYR A 137 21.09 11.17 21.78
CA TYR A 137 22.50 11.34 21.43
C TYR A 137 22.72 11.41 19.92
N HIS A 138 22.25 10.41 19.18
CA HIS A 138 22.44 10.35 17.73
C HIS A 138 21.60 11.38 16.97
N ASN A 139 20.40 11.71 17.49
CA ASN A 139 19.51 12.64 16.80
C ASN A 139 19.85 14.10 17.07
N PHE A 140 20.52 14.42 18.21
CA PHE A 140 20.78 15.80 18.60
C PHE A 140 22.19 16.03 19.15
N THR A 141 22.59 15.37 20.24
CA THR A 141 23.79 15.70 20.98
C THR A 141 25.06 15.58 20.14
N ALA A 142 25.26 14.46 19.44
CA ALA A 142 26.38 14.23 18.55
C ALA A 142 26.41 15.18 17.34
N LEU A 143 25.28 15.78 17.00
CA LEU A 143 25.11 16.79 15.95
C LEU A 143 25.31 18.22 16.46
N ASN A 144 25.91 18.40 17.65
CA ASN A 144 26.17 19.72 18.24
C ASN A 144 24.88 20.56 18.46
N ILE A 145 23.72 19.91 18.63
CA ILE A 145 22.46 20.56 18.94
C ILE A 145 22.34 20.65 20.47
N PRO A 146 22.35 21.87 21.07
CA PRO A 146 22.34 22.03 22.51
C PRO A 146 20.99 21.63 23.14
N GLU A 147 20.99 21.31 24.45
CA GLU A 147 19.80 20.85 25.18
C GLU A 147 18.59 21.79 25.06
N HIS A 148 18.84 23.08 25.03
CA HIS A 148 17.79 24.11 24.97
C HIS A 148 17.41 24.54 23.55
N HIS A 149 17.85 23.80 22.52
CA HIS A 149 17.51 24.11 21.14
C HIS A 149 16.03 23.82 20.88
N PRO A 150 15.29 24.70 20.19
CA PRO A 150 13.85 24.51 19.91
C PRO A 150 13.52 23.18 19.25
N ALA A 151 14.38 22.68 18.36
CA ALA A 151 14.17 21.39 17.68
C ALA A 151 14.08 20.17 18.63
N ARG A 152 14.51 20.29 19.89
CA ARG A 152 14.33 19.26 20.92
C ARG A 152 13.00 19.37 21.68
N ALA A 153 12.21 20.40 21.41
CA ALA A 153 10.93 20.56 22.08
C ALA A 153 9.95 19.48 21.67
N MET A 154 9.13 19.01 22.62
CA MET A 154 8.08 17.98 22.37
C MET A 154 7.05 18.41 21.30
N GLN A 155 6.94 19.70 21.04
CA GLN A 155 6.07 20.25 20.00
C GLN A 155 6.63 20.08 18.59
N ASP A 156 7.95 19.80 18.44
CA ASP A 156 8.61 19.67 17.14
C ASP A 156 9.05 18.23 16.84
N SER A 157 9.14 17.36 17.87
CA SER A 157 9.63 15.99 17.75
C SER A 157 8.69 14.98 18.41
N PHE A 158 8.53 13.79 17.81
CA PHE A 158 7.73 12.71 18.36
C PHE A 158 8.54 11.85 19.33
N TYR A 159 8.33 12.00 20.62
CA TYR A 159 8.99 11.23 21.68
C TYR A 159 8.16 10.03 22.14
N PHE A 160 8.86 8.95 22.47
CA PHE A 160 8.31 7.80 23.20
C PHE A 160 8.51 7.99 24.71
N GLY A 161 7.75 7.24 25.52
CA GLY A 161 7.79 7.37 26.98
C GLY A 161 9.11 6.94 27.64
N ASP A 162 10.02 6.28 26.93
CA ASP A 162 11.33 5.83 27.37
C ASP A 162 12.51 6.73 26.96
N GLY A 163 12.20 7.90 26.38
CA GLY A 163 13.20 8.87 25.94
C GLY A 163 13.72 8.70 24.51
N HIS A 164 13.29 7.66 23.80
CA HIS A 164 13.50 7.54 22.36
C HIS A 164 12.57 8.47 21.59
N LEU A 165 12.90 8.73 20.34
CA LEU A 165 12.08 9.55 19.44
C LEU A 165 12.10 9.01 18.01
N LEU A 166 11.14 9.45 17.21
CA LEU A 166 11.23 9.29 15.76
C LEU A 166 12.25 10.28 15.21
N ARG A 167 13.21 9.81 14.41
CA ARG A 167 14.28 10.65 13.85
C ARG A 167 13.71 11.86 13.09
N THR A 168 14.25 13.03 13.36
CA THR A 168 13.80 14.29 12.76
C THR A 168 14.53 14.65 11.48
N HIS A 169 15.62 13.96 11.18
CA HIS A 169 16.47 14.09 10.00
C HIS A 169 17.29 12.80 9.77
N MET A 170 17.92 12.68 8.62
CA MET A 170 18.78 11.55 8.29
C MET A 170 20.22 11.68 8.84
N SER A 171 20.57 12.80 9.52
CA SER A 171 21.92 13.04 10.06
C SER A 171 22.31 12.04 11.15
N SER A 172 21.36 11.45 11.86
CA SER A 172 21.65 10.38 12.82
C SER A 172 22.35 9.17 12.17
N VAL A 173 21.99 8.87 10.92
CA VAL A 173 22.67 7.82 10.13
C VAL A 173 24.14 8.20 9.86
N GLN A 174 24.43 9.48 9.64
CA GLN A 174 25.80 9.96 9.44
C GLN A 174 26.65 9.73 10.71
N ILE A 175 26.10 10.02 11.89
CA ILE A 175 26.77 9.79 13.18
C ILE A 175 27.07 8.31 13.34
N ARG A 176 26.08 7.42 13.22
CA ARG A 176 26.26 5.97 13.35
C ARG A 176 27.29 5.40 12.39
N GLU A 177 27.30 5.87 11.16
CA GLU A 177 28.25 5.43 10.15
C GLU A 177 29.69 5.92 10.44
N MET A 178 29.85 7.15 10.92
CA MET A 178 31.15 7.68 11.35
C MET A 178 31.69 6.94 12.58
N GLU A 179 30.85 6.62 13.56
CA GLU A 179 31.25 5.81 14.74
C GLU A 179 31.73 4.41 14.35
N GLN A 180 31.05 3.77 13.40
CA GLN A 180 31.38 2.39 13.01
C GLN A 180 32.59 2.29 12.10
N LYS A 181 32.82 3.27 11.23
CA LYS A 181 33.80 3.17 10.14
C LYS A 181 34.93 4.18 10.20
N GLY A 182 34.74 5.26 10.96
CA GLY A 182 35.70 6.36 10.98
C GLY A 182 35.81 7.11 9.66
N ALA A 183 36.92 7.83 9.48
CA ALA A 183 37.25 8.57 8.25
C ALA A 183 38.41 7.86 7.50
N PRO A 184 38.49 7.96 6.14
CA PRO A 184 37.61 8.73 5.26
C PRO A 184 36.27 8.05 5.00
N ILE A 185 35.21 8.86 4.73
CA ILE A 185 33.86 8.33 4.48
C ILE A 185 33.14 9.15 3.40
N ARG A 186 32.39 8.46 2.55
CA ARG A 186 31.49 9.03 1.54
C ARG A 186 30.17 8.26 1.60
N LEU A 187 29.14 8.89 2.07
CA LEU A 187 27.84 8.25 2.21
C LEU A 187 26.68 9.12 1.74
N VAL A 188 25.63 8.46 1.30
CA VAL A 188 24.31 9.03 1.06
C VAL A 188 23.29 8.24 1.87
N ALA A 189 22.48 8.91 2.67
CA ALA A 189 21.43 8.31 3.46
C ALA A 189 20.07 8.86 3.00
N MET A 190 19.08 7.98 2.82
CA MET A 190 17.76 8.34 2.30
C MET A 190 16.68 7.57 3.03
N GLY A 191 15.77 8.27 3.70
CA GLY A 191 14.71 7.60 4.45
C GLY A 191 13.62 8.53 4.91
N ARG A 192 12.68 7.96 5.65
CA ARG A 192 11.59 8.71 6.30
C ARG A 192 12.12 9.45 7.51
N VAL A 193 11.64 10.66 7.71
CA VAL A 193 11.90 11.49 8.88
C VAL A 193 10.59 12.08 9.37
N TYR A 194 10.55 12.52 10.62
CA TYR A 194 9.31 12.82 11.31
C TYR A 194 9.42 14.14 12.07
N ARG A 195 8.44 15.04 11.91
CA ARG A 195 8.33 16.31 12.63
C ARG A 195 6.89 16.57 12.99
N CYS A 196 6.65 17.13 14.16
CA CYS A 196 5.31 17.54 14.62
C CYS A 196 4.83 18.81 13.88
N ASP A 197 4.94 18.81 12.56
CA ASP A 197 4.57 19.93 11.71
C ASP A 197 3.52 19.47 10.69
N PHE A 198 2.40 20.18 10.65
CA PHE A 198 1.29 19.81 9.77
C PHE A 198 0.59 21.05 9.23
N ASP A 199 0.89 21.38 7.96
CA ASP A 199 0.20 22.42 7.22
C ASP A 199 0.04 22.03 5.72
N ILE A 200 -0.32 22.98 4.87
CA ILE A 200 -0.52 22.74 3.42
C ILE A 200 0.79 22.31 2.71
N THR A 201 1.94 22.66 3.31
CA THR A 201 3.28 22.44 2.74
C THR A 201 4.11 21.41 3.52
N HIS A 202 3.63 20.99 4.70
CA HIS A 202 4.33 20.07 5.59
C HIS A 202 3.45 18.88 5.95
N THR A 203 4.06 17.71 6.01
CA THR A 203 3.46 16.48 6.49
C THR A 203 4.26 15.96 7.69
N PRO A 204 3.62 15.31 8.69
CA PRO A 204 4.31 14.79 9.87
C PRO A 204 5.42 13.79 9.53
N MET A 205 5.32 13.12 8.39
CA MET A 205 6.32 12.22 7.83
C MET A 205 6.65 12.66 6.40
N PHE A 206 7.93 12.79 6.09
CA PHE A 206 8.43 13.07 4.75
C PHE A 206 9.74 12.31 4.52
N HIS A 207 10.27 12.37 3.30
CA HIS A 207 11.50 11.68 2.95
C HIS A 207 12.64 12.68 2.80
N GLN A 208 13.77 12.36 3.40
CA GLN A 208 14.98 13.19 3.35
C GLN A 208 16.14 12.42 2.73
N LEU A 209 16.91 13.14 1.94
CA LEU A 209 18.23 12.75 1.46
C LEU A 209 19.27 13.54 2.27
N GLU A 210 20.29 12.86 2.77
CA GLU A 210 21.49 13.51 3.32
C GLU A 210 22.76 12.88 2.76
N VAL A 211 23.72 13.71 2.51
CA VAL A 211 25.03 13.34 1.97
C VAL A 211 26.10 13.79 2.92
N LEU A 212 27.05 12.92 3.23
CA LEU A 212 28.24 13.22 4.02
C LEU A 212 29.50 12.81 3.24
N PHE A 213 30.47 13.70 3.25
CA PHE A 213 31.82 13.46 2.75
C PHE A 213 32.82 13.91 3.80
N VAL A 214 33.68 12.99 4.27
CA VAL A 214 34.77 13.28 5.20
C VAL A 214 36.08 12.77 4.62
N ASP A 215 37.06 13.64 4.48
CA ASP A 215 38.38 13.37 3.89
C ASP A 215 39.41 14.39 4.40
N GLU A 216 40.69 14.15 4.25
CA GLU A 216 41.76 15.08 4.67
C GLU A 216 41.67 16.43 3.91
N HIS A 217 41.15 16.43 2.67
CA HIS A 217 41.13 17.58 1.77
C HIS A 217 39.71 18.08 1.47
N ALA A 218 38.71 17.74 2.26
CA ALA A 218 37.35 18.21 2.04
C ALA A 218 37.28 19.74 2.12
N SER A 219 36.53 20.36 1.20
CA SER A 219 36.42 21.80 1.08
C SER A 219 35.06 22.28 0.59
N MET A 220 34.72 23.53 0.88
CA MET A 220 33.48 24.17 0.39
C MET A 220 33.42 24.23 -1.15
N ALA A 221 34.57 24.31 -1.83
CA ALA A 221 34.65 24.28 -3.30
C ALA A 221 34.22 22.92 -3.85
N GLN A 222 34.67 21.83 -3.20
CA GLN A 222 34.24 20.46 -3.58
C GLN A 222 32.76 20.25 -3.30
N LEU A 223 32.24 20.72 -2.17
CA LEU A 223 30.80 20.70 -1.87
C LEU A 223 30.00 21.39 -2.98
N LYS A 224 30.40 22.62 -3.37
CA LYS A 224 29.71 23.35 -4.46
C LYS A 224 29.79 22.57 -5.78
N GLY A 225 30.93 22.00 -6.13
CA GLY A 225 31.09 21.19 -7.33
C GLY A 225 30.20 19.96 -7.33
N LEU A 226 30.13 19.23 -6.21
CA LEU A 226 29.27 18.07 -6.05
C LEU A 226 27.80 18.43 -6.17
N LEU A 227 27.35 19.53 -5.59
CA LEU A 227 25.97 20.01 -5.68
C LEU A 227 25.57 20.35 -7.12
N ILE A 228 26.45 21.05 -7.88
CA ILE A 228 26.21 21.35 -9.28
C ILE A 228 26.09 20.06 -10.08
N GLU A 229 27.04 19.15 -9.95
CA GLU A 229 27.06 17.86 -10.65
C GLU A 229 25.82 17.02 -10.34
N PHE A 230 25.45 16.93 -9.06
CA PHE A 230 24.24 16.21 -8.63
C PHE A 230 22.98 16.76 -9.28
N LEU A 231 22.75 18.08 -9.17
CA LEU A 231 21.51 18.68 -9.65
C LEU A 231 21.41 18.68 -11.17
N GLN A 232 22.53 18.90 -11.87
CA GLN A 232 22.55 18.79 -13.34
C GLN A 232 22.22 17.37 -13.81
N ARG A 233 22.82 16.35 -13.20
CA ARG A 233 22.50 14.94 -13.52
C ARG A 233 21.06 14.57 -13.12
N PHE A 234 20.57 15.11 -12.02
CA PHE A 234 19.24 14.80 -11.55
C PHE A 234 18.15 15.39 -12.46
N PHE A 235 18.26 16.66 -12.84
CA PHE A 235 17.29 17.33 -13.70
C PHE A 235 17.61 17.22 -15.21
N GLU A 236 18.76 16.67 -15.58
CA GLU A 236 19.24 16.56 -16.97
C GLU A 236 19.27 17.92 -17.69
N LYS A 237 19.58 18.96 -16.95
CA LYS A 237 19.62 20.34 -17.40
C LYS A 237 20.77 21.09 -16.75
N GLU A 238 21.29 22.13 -17.43
CA GLU A 238 22.13 23.09 -16.77
C GLU A 238 21.31 23.88 -15.74
N VAL A 239 21.81 23.93 -14.52
CA VAL A 239 21.18 24.68 -13.42
C VAL A 239 22.20 25.59 -12.76
N ALA A 240 21.82 26.85 -12.54
CA ALA A 240 22.62 27.77 -11.78
C ALA A 240 22.30 27.62 -10.29
N LEU A 241 23.33 27.68 -9.45
CA LEU A 241 23.21 27.66 -7.99
C LEU A 241 23.74 28.93 -7.38
N ARG A 242 23.10 29.37 -6.31
CA ARG A 242 23.62 30.40 -5.43
C ARG A 242 23.58 29.91 -3.98
N LEU A 243 24.65 30.20 -3.25
CA LEU A 243 24.76 29.87 -1.84
C LEU A 243 24.50 31.15 -1.03
N ARG A 244 23.59 31.06 -0.10
CA ARG A 244 23.33 32.16 0.88
C ARG A 244 23.86 31.71 2.25
N PRO A 245 24.64 32.55 2.96
CA PRO A 245 25.06 32.23 4.34
C PRO A 245 23.86 31.90 5.22
N SER A 246 23.99 30.84 6.03
CA SER A 246 22.99 30.40 6.97
C SER A 246 23.65 29.86 8.24
N TYR A 247 22.89 29.34 9.16
CA TYR A 247 23.38 28.75 10.39
C TYR A 247 22.70 27.40 10.64
N PHE A 248 23.54 26.37 10.86
CA PHE A 248 23.10 25.08 11.38
C PHE A 248 24.07 24.63 12.49
N PRO A 249 23.58 24.05 13.61
CA PRO A 249 24.45 23.68 14.72
C PRO A 249 25.58 22.70 14.36
N PHE A 250 25.35 21.87 13.37
CA PHE A 250 26.22 20.77 12.94
C PHE A 250 27.15 21.12 11.77
N THR A 251 27.09 22.35 11.23
CA THR A 251 27.98 22.82 10.16
C THR A 251 28.51 24.23 10.39
N GLU A 252 29.77 24.49 9.99
CA GLU A 252 30.43 25.80 10.00
C GLU A 252 31.56 25.84 8.97
N PRO A 253 31.50 26.74 7.92
CA PRO A 253 30.37 27.58 7.57
C PRO A 253 29.18 26.81 7.04
N SER A 254 27.99 27.38 7.22
CA SER A 254 26.73 26.87 6.74
C SER A 254 26.17 27.72 5.62
N ALA A 255 25.44 27.13 4.71
CA ALA A 255 24.75 27.83 3.63
C ALA A 255 23.42 27.16 3.27
N GLU A 256 22.47 27.95 2.86
CA GLU A 256 21.30 27.51 2.10
C GLU A 256 21.60 27.62 0.61
N VAL A 257 21.08 26.67 -0.17
CA VAL A 257 21.30 26.63 -1.61
C VAL A 257 19.99 26.88 -2.34
N ASP A 258 20.00 27.94 -3.14
CA ASP A 258 18.94 28.20 -4.10
C ASP A 258 19.38 27.71 -5.49
N MET A 259 18.48 26.98 -6.12
CA MET A 259 18.59 26.53 -7.51
C MET A 259 17.74 27.42 -8.41
N GLN A 260 18.26 27.77 -9.59
CA GLN A 260 17.45 28.42 -10.62
C GLN A 260 16.22 27.55 -10.92
N CYS A 261 15.06 28.17 -10.94
CA CYS A 261 13.80 27.45 -11.12
C CYS A 261 13.76 26.69 -12.45
N VAL A 262 13.68 25.35 -12.37
CA VAL A 262 13.66 24.46 -13.53
C VAL A 262 12.38 24.56 -14.37
N ASN A 263 11.27 25.06 -13.80
CA ASN A 263 10.01 25.25 -14.49
C ASN A 263 9.99 26.49 -15.38
N CYS A 264 10.57 27.60 -14.92
CA CYS A 264 10.53 28.89 -15.63
C CYS A 264 11.90 29.37 -16.09
N GLU A 265 12.96 28.59 -15.84
CA GLU A 265 14.33 28.92 -16.25
C GLU A 265 14.78 30.30 -15.76
N GLY A 266 14.38 30.64 -14.51
CA GLY A 266 14.73 31.90 -13.88
C GLY A 266 13.83 33.09 -14.23
N ARG A 267 12.84 32.94 -15.11
CA ARG A 267 11.95 34.06 -15.52
C ARG A 267 10.93 34.48 -14.46
N GLY A 268 10.71 33.65 -13.47
CA GLY A 268 9.66 33.81 -12.47
C GLY A 268 8.36 33.07 -12.83
N CYS A 269 7.81 32.29 -11.88
CA CYS A 269 6.55 31.60 -12.01
C CYS A 269 5.91 31.39 -10.62
N ARG A 270 4.71 30.79 -10.58
CA ARG A 270 4.01 30.48 -9.32
C ARG A 270 4.85 29.59 -8.39
N VAL A 271 5.54 28.57 -8.94
CA VAL A 271 6.35 27.62 -8.15
C VAL A 271 7.51 28.28 -7.42
N CYS A 272 8.16 29.27 -8.02
CA CYS A 272 9.25 30.03 -7.41
C CYS A 272 8.79 31.37 -6.82
N SER A 273 7.49 31.58 -6.63
CA SER A 273 6.93 32.86 -6.13
C SER A 273 7.45 34.09 -6.88
N GLN A 274 7.56 33.98 -8.21
CA GLN A 274 8.05 35.01 -9.14
C GLN A 274 9.54 35.42 -8.96
N THR A 275 10.29 34.73 -8.10
CA THR A 275 11.70 35.07 -7.81
C THR A 275 12.68 34.52 -8.85
N GLY A 276 12.28 33.48 -9.60
CA GLY A 276 13.17 32.73 -10.50
C GLY A 276 14.08 31.74 -9.77
N TRP A 277 14.03 31.64 -8.45
CA TRP A 277 14.88 30.80 -7.60
C TRP A 277 14.06 29.95 -6.64
N LEU A 278 14.57 28.75 -6.36
CA LEU A 278 13.96 27.80 -5.42
C LEU A 278 15.02 27.42 -4.38
N GLU A 279 14.74 27.71 -3.11
CA GLU A 279 15.52 27.13 -2.02
C GLU A 279 15.27 25.63 -1.98
N ILE A 280 16.33 24.83 -2.07
CA ILE A 280 16.21 23.38 -2.19
C ILE A 280 16.88 22.61 -1.07
N LEU A 281 17.94 23.13 -0.45
CA LEU A 281 18.70 22.41 0.55
C LEU A 281 19.54 23.32 1.47
N GLY A 282 19.86 22.76 2.65
CA GLY A 282 20.90 23.28 3.53
C GLY A 282 22.19 22.48 3.38
N CYS A 283 23.34 23.15 3.48
CA CYS A 283 24.66 22.53 3.39
C CYS A 283 25.71 23.25 4.25
N GLY A 284 26.87 22.62 4.42
CA GLY A 284 28.01 23.27 5.07
C GLY A 284 29.19 22.32 5.30
N MET A 285 30.26 22.90 5.83
CA MET A 285 31.36 22.10 6.34
C MET A 285 30.97 21.51 7.70
N VAL A 286 31.26 20.22 7.92
CA VAL A 286 30.92 19.54 9.18
C VAL A 286 31.61 20.26 10.34
N HIS A 287 30.86 20.58 11.39
CA HIS A 287 31.38 21.26 12.56
C HIS A 287 32.42 20.36 13.29
N PRO A 288 33.56 20.90 13.75
CA PRO A 288 34.58 20.11 14.46
C PRO A 288 34.04 19.31 15.65
N ASN A 289 33.07 19.85 16.40
CA ASN A 289 32.43 19.14 17.51
C ASN A 289 31.73 17.85 17.07
N VAL A 290 31.13 17.82 15.86
CA VAL A 290 30.48 16.62 15.31
C VAL A 290 31.53 15.52 15.03
N LEU A 291 32.66 15.91 14.43
CA LEU A 291 33.77 14.95 14.20
C LEU A 291 34.34 14.44 15.53
N SER A 292 34.52 15.34 16.50
CA SER A 292 35.03 14.99 17.84
C SER A 292 34.05 14.07 18.59
N ALA A 293 32.74 14.26 18.47
CA ALA A 293 31.75 13.42 19.12
C ALA A 293 31.82 11.94 18.67
N VAL A 294 32.31 11.68 17.45
CA VAL A 294 32.49 10.34 16.88
C VAL A 294 33.99 9.90 16.84
N ASN A 295 34.84 10.54 17.63
CA ASN A 295 36.29 10.24 17.75
C ASN A 295 37.04 10.38 16.40
N ILE A 296 36.64 11.25 15.50
CA ILE A 296 37.39 11.62 14.29
C ILE A 296 38.22 12.87 14.59
N ASP A 297 39.53 12.80 14.31
CA ASP A 297 40.43 13.95 14.49
C ASP A 297 40.11 15.09 13.51
N SER A 298 39.56 16.18 14.03
CA SER A 298 39.14 17.35 13.24
C SER A 298 40.32 18.21 12.74
N GLU A 299 41.55 18.03 13.28
CA GLU A 299 42.74 18.68 12.73
C GLU A 299 43.23 17.98 11.46
N LYS A 300 43.01 16.67 11.38
CA LYS A 300 43.41 15.83 10.25
C LYS A 300 42.32 15.74 9.19
N TYR A 301 41.09 15.53 9.60
CA TYR A 301 39.95 15.32 8.69
C TYR A 301 39.00 16.50 8.70
N LYS A 302 38.48 16.84 7.54
CA LYS A 302 37.41 17.79 7.33
C LYS A 302 36.23 17.11 6.64
N GLY A 303 35.04 17.63 6.81
CA GLY A 303 33.89 17.08 6.13
C GLY A 303 32.98 18.18 5.56
N PHE A 304 32.15 17.81 4.63
CA PHE A 304 31.00 18.59 4.24
C PHE A 304 29.76 17.71 4.17
N ALA A 305 28.60 18.33 4.41
CA ALA A 305 27.32 17.66 4.36
C ALA A 305 26.26 18.55 3.73
N PHE A 306 25.22 17.93 3.22
CA PHE A 306 24.00 18.62 2.79
C PHE A 306 22.79 17.71 2.91
N GLY A 307 21.61 18.32 3.13
CA GLY A 307 20.35 17.61 3.28
C GLY A 307 19.21 18.28 2.55
N LEU A 308 18.35 17.49 1.91
CA LEU A 308 17.18 17.98 1.18
C LEU A 308 15.99 17.01 1.23
N GLY A 309 14.79 17.53 1.02
CA GLY A 309 13.55 16.75 0.95
C GLY A 309 13.42 16.04 -0.40
N LEU A 310 13.32 14.68 -0.37
CA LEU A 310 13.10 13.89 -1.58
C LEU A 310 11.72 14.13 -2.19
N ASP A 311 10.72 14.38 -1.35
CA ASP A 311 9.36 14.67 -1.81
C ASP A 311 9.34 15.96 -2.65
N ARG A 312 10.10 16.98 -2.22
CA ARG A 312 10.24 18.22 -2.98
C ARG A 312 10.97 18.02 -4.31
N LEU A 313 12.02 17.16 -4.34
CA LEU A 313 12.64 16.76 -5.59
C LEU A 313 11.67 16.04 -6.52
N ALA A 314 10.84 15.15 -5.98
CA ALA A 314 9.82 14.44 -6.74
C ALA A 314 8.80 15.40 -7.34
N MET A 315 8.31 16.37 -6.55
CA MET A 315 7.40 17.40 -7.04
C MET A 315 8.00 18.18 -8.22
N LEU A 316 9.26 18.62 -8.08
CA LEU A 316 9.93 19.40 -9.13
C LEU A 316 10.24 18.57 -10.38
N TYR A 317 10.59 17.29 -10.22
CA TYR A 317 10.95 16.41 -11.33
C TYR A 317 9.74 15.96 -12.13
N PHE A 318 8.66 15.59 -11.46
CA PHE A 318 7.43 15.08 -12.09
C PHE A 318 6.36 16.16 -12.34
N GLY A 319 6.58 17.40 -11.89
CA GLY A 319 5.60 18.49 -12.04
C GLY A 319 4.38 18.29 -11.15
N ILE A 320 4.54 17.75 -9.94
CA ILE A 320 3.46 17.54 -8.97
C ILE A 320 3.22 18.84 -8.21
N ASP A 321 2.02 19.38 -8.29
CA ASP A 321 1.67 20.68 -7.70
C ASP A 321 1.30 20.61 -6.21
N ASP A 322 0.88 19.44 -5.72
CA ASP A 322 0.40 19.25 -4.34
C ASP A 322 1.11 18.04 -3.69
N LEU A 323 1.84 18.32 -2.60
CA LEU A 323 2.56 17.31 -1.82
C LEU A 323 1.64 16.18 -1.32
N ARG A 324 0.41 16.50 -0.93
CA ARG A 324 -0.53 15.58 -0.30
C ARG A 324 -0.92 14.43 -1.23
N THR A 325 -0.97 14.66 -2.54
CA THR A 325 -1.30 13.63 -3.52
C THR A 325 -0.36 12.41 -3.48
N MET A 326 0.88 12.61 -3.05
CA MET A 326 1.85 11.52 -2.85
C MET A 326 1.52 10.64 -1.62
N PHE A 327 0.66 11.09 -0.71
CA PHE A 327 0.31 10.40 0.53
C PHE A 327 -1.16 9.96 0.62
N GLU A 328 -2.02 10.41 -0.31
CA GLU A 328 -3.46 10.08 -0.35
C GLU A 328 -3.75 8.69 -0.91
N ASN A 329 -2.76 8.01 -1.49
CA ASN A 329 -2.88 6.67 -2.05
C ASN A 329 -3.94 6.52 -3.17
N ASP A 330 -4.17 7.60 -3.94
CA ASP A 330 -5.07 7.57 -5.09
C ASP A 330 -4.40 6.82 -6.26
N LEU A 331 -4.98 5.68 -6.64
CA LEU A 331 -4.44 4.85 -7.72
C LEU A 331 -4.38 5.58 -9.07
N ARG A 332 -5.32 6.49 -9.35
CA ARG A 332 -5.32 7.29 -10.59
C ARG A 332 -4.11 8.23 -10.66
N PHE A 333 -3.66 8.72 -9.50
CA PHE A 333 -2.43 9.50 -9.39
C PHE A 333 -1.20 8.60 -9.55
N LEU A 334 -1.14 7.50 -8.81
CA LEU A 334 0.02 6.61 -8.79
C LEU A 334 0.28 5.92 -10.13
N GLN A 335 -0.75 5.66 -10.93
CA GLN A 335 -0.63 5.04 -12.27
C GLN A 335 -0.02 5.96 -13.32
N GLN A 336 0.25 7.22 -13.01
CA GLN A 336 0.86 8.17 -13.96
C GLN A 336 2.39 8.04 -14.05
N PHE A 337 3.02 7.28 -13.16
CA PHE A 337 4.47 7.18 -13.01
C PHE A 337 5.04 5.82 -13.42
#